data_0794c8f13be353355fc414ecb022b52f
#
_entry.id   0794c8f13be353355fc414ecb022b52f
#
_cell.length_a   1.000
_cell.length_b   1.000
_cell.length_c   1.000
_cell.angle_alpha   90.00
_cell.angle_beta   90.00
_cell.angle_gamma   90.00
#
_symmetry.space_group_name_H-M   'P 1'
#
loop_
_entity.id
_entity.type
_entity.pdbx_description
1 polymer ?
#
loop_
_entity_poly.entity_id
_entity_poly.type
_entity_poly.pdbx_seq_one_letter_code
_entity_poly.pdbx_strand_id
1 'polypeptide(L)'
;MNKKITKVLAVSLATMSMASMAACGGGSTLGGADTLQMCVSDFGYGTDWAYALIDAFKAEPWVQEKYPRLAIPEPTITTERTYPVTDIESTYATHDLYFSCDYATTPLGEDRGVRFYEDLTDVYTSTIPGENVTVKDKMYAQFVEEADRDLGEGFNAMDFPWVNGSYGLLYNKYSVEQAFGKGKEMPLTTYELVQMGNEWKAKYSKKKDPKMIMIANKQTGWTEGAFRVMWGQYAGEQGFRDFMSGKVNGEYSIEIFKDTARLRSLQTIEELLWYNNGYVNTDYAEEDYSTTQAQYLAGDACFMFMGDWFEIEMDEFMNDPDNQEYLNPNNEFYFLKTPVNSAIVEKMDLYEHGSKEYYSYIISEEEGTRYEGLSNAEKEAYNKKLSAIVKAVDEGKSELDGVSARDFAIVKEVRTCKSTLGGHVAFVPGNSDAKDLAKDFLIFMASDKGIETFMKATNGVSTAFKYQVDYDSDMFKGFSPLQQQRLKDTSLEDWYVGKGYRTPLTRSGALTDVCTQQGQKQLEIEFCSQLGKDRRTAKQIMEALYANVSANNNAVWNNMLIKAGITD
;
A
#
# COMPACT_ATOMS: atom_id res chain seq x y z
N MET A 1 11.58 8.16 26.67
CA MET A 1 11.46 6.72 26.41
C MET A 1 11.54 5.94 27.73
N ASN A 2 10.55 5.12 27.99
CA ASN A 2 10.50 4.34 29.22
C ASN A 2 11.52 3.19 29.09
N LYS A 3 12.60 3.19 29.90
CA LYS A 3 13.68 2.17 29.86
C LYS A 3 13.17 0.71 29.97
N LYS A 4 11.93 0.51 30.42
CA LYS A 4 11.29 -0.81 30.51
C LYS A 4 10.83 -1.31 29.14
N ILE A 5 10.23 -0.45 28.31
CA ILE A 5 9.75 -0.82 26.96
C ILE A 5 10.92 -1.27 26.08
N THR A 6 12.07 -0.59 26.17
CA THR A 6 13.28 -0.97 25.41
C THR A 6 13.83 -2.36 25.79
N LYS A 7 13.63 -2.80 27.04
CA LYS A 7 14.08 -4.14 27.47
C LYS A 7 13.15 -5.25 27.00
N VAL A 8 11.84 -5.00 26.96
CA VAL A 8 10.85 -5.98 26.50
C VAL A 8 10.97 -6.17 24.99
N LEU A 9 11.10 -5.10 24.22
CA LEU A 9 11.34 -5.17 22.77
C LEU A 9 12.64 -5.93 22.41
N ALA A 10 13.70 -5.80 23.21
CA ALA A 10 14.94 -6.56 22.98
C ALA A 10 14.79 -8.07 23.23
N VAL A 11 13.85 -8.47 24.06
CA VAL A 11 13.57 -9.91 24.34
C VAL A 11 12.62 -10.50 23.28
N SER A 12 11.58 -9.77 22.87
CA SER A 12 10.61 -10.21 21.86
C SER A 12 11.24 -10.36 20.46
N LEU A 13 12.12 -9.41 20.09
CA LEU A 13 12.89 -9.50 18.83
C LEU A 13 13.92 -10.65 18.84
N ALA A 14 14.44 -11.03 20.00
CA ALA A 14 15.37 -12.16 20.11
C ALA A 14 14.65 -13.53 20.00
N THR A 15 13.37 -13.62 20.34
CA THR A 15 12.58 -14.84 20.19
C THR A 15 12.09 -15.06 18.77
N MET A 16 11.74 -14.01 18.02
CA MET A 16 11.41 -14.09 16.59
C MET A 16 12.58 -14.57 15.71
N SER A 17 13.83 -14.31 16.12
CA SER A 17 15.01 -14.71 15.34
C SER A 17 15.56 -16.12 15.65
N MET A 18 15.05 -16.83 16.65
CA MET A 18 15.58 -18.14 17.03
C MET A 18 14.76 -19.35 16.54
N ALA A 19 13.56 -19.15 16.01
CA ALA A 19 12.75 -20.27 15.50
C ALA A 19 13.14 -20.74 14.09
N SER A 20 13.99 -20.01 13.37
CA SER A 20 14.28 -20.28 11.95
C SER A 20 15.58 -21.04 11.64
N MET A 21 16.29 -21.60 12.64
CA MET A 21 17.57 -22.30 12.39
C MET A 21 17.49 -23.83 12.35
N ALA A 22 16.31 -24.44 12.22
CA ALA A 22 16.18 -25.89 12.32
C ALA A 22 15.91 -26.63 10.99
N ALA A 23 15.97 -25.98 9.84
CA ALA A 23 15.63 -26.60 8.56
C ALA A 23 16.71 -26.48 7.46
N CYS A 24 17.98 -26.58 7.79
CA CYS A 24 19.02 -26.77 6.78
C CYS A 24 19.56 -28.19 6.84
N GLY A 25 18.94 -29.11 6.11
CA GLY A 25 19.47 -30.46 5.99
C GLY A 25 18.53 -31.47 5.35
N GLY A 26 18.41 -31.42 4.04
CA GLY A 26 17.78 -32.46 3.25
C GLY A 26 17.38 -31.90 1.90
N GLY A 27 18.07 -32.25 0.85
CA GLY A 27 17.64 -31.94 -0.51
C GLY A 27 16.22 -32.47 -0.68
N SER A 28 15.22 -31.59 -0.67
CA SER A 28 13.86 -31.93 -1.02
C SER A 28 13.82 -32.17 -2.51
N THR A 29 13.67 -33.42 -2.93
CA THR A 29 13.19 -33.70 -4.28
C THR A 29 11.76 -33.17 -4.33
N LEU A 30 11.46 -32.34 -5.33
CA LEU A 30 10.08 -31.90 -5.62
C LEU A 30 9.14 -33.11 -5.55
N GLY A 31 7.93 -32.94 -5.03
CA GLY A 31 6.90 -33.98 -5.00
C GLY A 31 6.50 -34.38 -6.42
N GLY A 32 5.83 -35.54 -6.56
CA GLY A 32 5.19 -35.89 -7.83
C GLY A 32 3.97 -35.02 -8.09
N ALA A 33 3.34 -35.16 -9.27
CA ALA A 33 2.19 -34.36 -9.74
C ALA A 33 1.00 -34.23 -8.76
N ASP A 34 0.86 -35.15 -7.81
CA ASP A 34 -0.17 -35.12 -6.77
C ASP A 34 0.30 -34.51 -5.43
N THR A 35 1.51 -33.97 -5.38
CA THR A 35 2.09 -33.39 -4.15
C THR A 35 2.49 -31.94 -4.38
N LEU A 36 1.92 -31.00 -3.61
CA LEU A 36 2.21 -29.56 -3.70
C LEU A 36 3.05 -29.12 -2.51
N GLN A 37 4.31 -28.82 -2.75
CA GLN A 37 5.22 -28.24 -1.75
C GLN A 37 5.17 -26.71 -1.85
N MET A 38 4.89 -26.05 -0.73
CA MET A 38 4.69 -24.61 -0.70
C MET A 38 5.75 -23.92 0.15
N CYS A 39 6.22 -22.76 -0.30
CA CYS A 39 7.02 -21.81 0.46
C CYS A 39 6.24 -20.53 0.68
N VAL A 40 6.11 -20.07 1.92
CA VAL A 40 5.33 -18.89 2.29
C VAL A 40 6.20 -17.90 3.03
N SER A 41 6.24 -16.66 2.56
CA SER A 41 6.90 -15.56 3.26
C SER A 41 6.03 -15.05 4.41
N ASP A 42 6.61 -15.00 5.61
CA ASP A 42 5.96 -14.48 6.82
C ASP A 42 6.22 -12.99 6.96
N PHE A 43 5.30 -12.18 6.41
CA PHE A 43 5.37 -10.73 6.47
C PHE A 43 3.98 -10.10 6.62
N GLY A 44 3.78 -9.34 7.70
CA GLY A 44 2.62 -8.49 7.94
C GLY A 44 1.30 -9.23 8.19
N TYR A 45 0.97 -10.21 7.35
CA TYR A 45 -0.30 -10.95 7.42
C TYR A 45 -0.19 -12.30 8.13
N GLY A 46 0.99 -12.63 8.70
CA GLY A 46 1.25 -13.94 9.28
C GLY A 46 1.17 -15.07 8.24
N THR A 47 1.00 -16.29 8.71
CA THR A 47 1.00 -17.49 7.85
C THR A 47 -0.23 -18.40 8.01
N ASP A 48 -1.10 -18.13 8.98
CA ASP A 48 -2.30 -18.95 9.28
C ASP A 48 -3.24 -19.06 8.08
N TRP A 49 -3.28 -18.03 7.23
CA TRP A 49 -4.06 -18.02 6.01
C TRP A 49 -3.64 -19.15 5.04
N ALA A 50 -2.35 -19.51 5.00
CA ALA A 50 -1.87 -20.56 4.10
C ALA A 50 -2.40 -21.93 4.54
N TYR A 51 -2.35 -22.23 5.84
CA TYR A 51 -2.93 -23.46 6.40
C TYR A 51 -4.44 -23.53 6.17
N ALA A 52 -5.16 -22.43 6.42
CA ALA A 52 -6.60 -22.36 6.21
C ALA A 52 -6.98 -22.58 4.73
N LEU A 53 -6.24 -21.97 3.79
CA LEU A 53 -6.46 -22.18 2.36
C LEU A 53 -6.15 -23.61 1.91
N ILE A 54 -5.08 -24.24 2.43
CA ILE A 54 -4.73 -25.63 2.16
C ILE A 54 -5.87 -26.56 2.60
N ASP A 55 -6.40 -26.37 3.81
CA ASP A 55 -7.50 -27.19 4.32
C ASP A 55 -8.78 -26.99 3.53
N ALA A 56 -9.11 -25.74 3.18
CA ALA A 56 -10.28 -25.43 2.38
C ALA A 56 -10.18 -25.99 0.95
N PHE A 57 -9.00 -25.89 0.32
CA PHE A 57 -8.74 -26.45 -1.01
C PHE A 57 -8.90 -27.97 -1.02
N LYS A 58 -8.30 -28.67 -0.04
CA LYS A 58 -8.43 -30.14 0.12
C LYS A 58 -9.90 -30.59 0.30
N ALA A 59 -10.73 -29.72 0.88
CA ALA A 59 -12.14 -30.01 1.12
C ALA A 59 -13.04 -29.81 -0.12
N GLU A 60 -12.57 -29.16 -1.17
CA GLU A 60 -13.34 -28.91 -2.39
C GLU A 60 -13.64 -30.21 -3.16
N PRO A 61 -14.92 -30.51 -3.50
CA PRO A 61 -15.30 -31.76 -4.19
C PRO A 61 -14.57 -31.96 -5.52
N TRP A 62 -14.41 -30.89 -6.30
CA TRP A 62 -13.73 -30.96 -7.60
C TRP A 62 -12.23 -31.23 -7.44
N VAL A 63 -11.60 -30.76 -6.36
CA VAL A 63 -10.21 -31.08 -6.04
C VAL A 63 -10.04 -32.54 -5.67
N GLN A 64 -10.93 -33.08 -4.82
CA GLN A 64 -10.91 -34.49 -4.42
C GLN A 64 -11.13 -35.42 -5.60
N GLU A 65 -11.99 -35.03 -6.55
CA GLU A 65 -12.21 -35.79 -7.78
C GLU A 65 -10.99 -35.77 -8.70
N LYS A 66 -10.40 -34.59 -8.92
CA LYS A 66 -9.25 -34.38 -9.83
C LYS A 66 -7.95 -34.97 -9.26
N TYR A 67 -7.76 -34.87 -7.94
CA TYR A 67 -6.54 -35.28 -7.24
C TYR A 67 -6.81 -36.27 -6.09
N PRO A 68 -7.20 -37.52 -6.39
CA PRO A 68 -7.59 -38.49 -5.36
C PRO A 68 -6.45 -38.92 -4.44
N ARG A 69 -5.20 -38.57 -4.76
CA ARG A 69 -4.01 -38.84 -3.94
C ARG A 69 -3.32 -37.56 -3.48
N LEU A 70 -4.05 -36.44 -3.47
CA LEU A 70 -3.54 -35.14 -3.09
C LEU A 70 -2.78 -35.16 -1.77
N ALA A 71 -1.56 -34.68 -1.80
CA ALA A 71 -0.74 -34.40 -0.63
C ALA A 71 -0.26 -32.95 -0.67
N ILE A 72 -0.54 -32.18 0.39
CA ILE A 72 0.04 -30.85 0.60
C ILE A 72 0.66 -30.91 2.00
N PRO A 73 1.99 -31.08 2.11
CA PRO A 73 2.70 -31.02 3.40
C PRO A 73 2.58 -29.63 4.02
N GLU A 74 3.00 -29.51 5.27
CA GLU A 74 3.11 -28.20 5.93
C GLU A 74 4.01 -27.28 5.08
N PRO A 75 3.59 -26.03 4.83
CA PRO A 75 4.37 -25.08 4.05
C PRO A 75 5.68 -24.73 4.76
N THR A 76 6.73 -24.55 3.99
CA THR A 76 7.97 -23.97 4.49
C THR A 76 7.76 -22.47 4.71
N ILE A 77 7.95 -22.01 5.94
CA ILE A 77 7.83 -20.60 6.28
C ILE A 77 9.20 -19.95 6.24
N THR A 78 9.29 -18.77 5.60
CA THR A 78 10.51 -17.98 5.55
C THR A 78 10.29 -16.53 5.98
N THR A 79 11.19 -16.02 6.80
CA THR A 79 11.28 -14.61 7.17
C THR A 79 12.31 -13.86 6.31
N GLU A 80 13.02 -14.57 5.43
CA GLU A 80 13.95 -13.98 4.50
C GLU A 80 13.21 -13.52 3.24
N ARG A 81 13.11 -12.21 3.07
CA ARG A 81 12.28 -11.57 2.02
C ARG A 81 12.67 -11.99 0.61
N THR A 82 13.97 -12.13 0.36
CA THR A 82 14.49 -12.45 -0.98
C THR A 82 14.54 -13.94 -1.27
N TYR A 83 14.32 -14.79 -0.27
CA TYR A 83 14.48 -16.25 -0.40
C TYR A 83 13.61 -16.86 -1.52
N PRO A 84 12.31 -16.56 -1.64
CA PRO A 84 11.49 -17.15 -2.68
C PRO A 84 12.02 -16.88 -4.10
N VAL A 85 12.37 -15.62 -4.38
CA VAL A 85 12.90 -15.22 -5.68
C VAL A 85 14.29 -15.85 -5.93
N THR A 86 15.16 -15.84 -4.92
CA THR A 86 16.50 -16.41 -5.01
C THR A 86 16.46 -17.92 -5.24
N ASP A 87 15.53 -18.64 -4.58
CA ASP A 87 15.39 -20.08 -4.74
C ASP A 87 14.84 -20.44 -6.11
N ILE A 88 13.82 -19.74 -6.62
CA ILE A 88 13.27 -19.95 -7.96
C ILE A 88 14.32 -19.65 -9.05
N GLU A 89 15.06 -18.57 -8.91
CA GLU A 89 16.11 -18.16 -9.87
C GLU A 89 17.41 -18.95 -9.71
N SER A 90 17.45 -19.89 -8.76
CA SER A 90 18.49 -20.91 -8.71
C SER A 90 18.28 -21.99 -9.78
N THR A 91 19.28 -22.82 -10.00
CA THR A 91 19.20 -23.90 -11.01
C THR A 91 18.09 -24.91 -10.72
N TYR A 92 17.66 -25.03 -9.46
CA TYR A 92 16.64 -25.99 -9.01
C TYR A 92 15.83 -25.37 -7.88
N ALA A 93 14.61 -24.92 -8.18
CA ALA A 93 13.66 -24.53 -7.15
C ALA A 93 13.29 -25.72 -6.28
N THR A 94 13.15 -25.50 -4.98
CA THR A 94 12.93 -26.57 -3.98
C THR A 94 11.45 -26.76 -3.63
N HIS A 95 10.57 -25.89 -4.05
CA HIS A 95 9.12 -25.94 -3.84
C HIS A 95 8.35 -25.80 -5.14
N ASP A 96 7.07 -26.14 -5.14
CA ASP A 96 6.17 -26.10 -6.31
C ASP A 96 5.40 -24.79 -6.43
N LEU A 97 5.18 -24.10 -5.30
CA LEU A 97 4.45 -22.85 -5.22
C LEU A 97 5.08 -21.95 -4.15
N TYR A 98 5.36 -20.70 -4.54
CA TYR A 98 5.94 -19.69 -3.66
C TYR A 98 5.00 -18.52 -3.47
N PHE A 99 4.85 -18.07 -2.22
CA PHE A 99 4.21 -16.81 -1.86
C PHE A 99 5.27 -15.84 -1.35
N SER A 100 5.49 -14.77 -2.13
CA SER A 100 6.58 -13.81 -1.93
C SER A 100 6.05 -12.41 -1.60
N CYS A 101 6.88 -11.61 -0.95
CA CYS A 101 6.67 -10.17 -0.76
C CYS A 101 7.43 -9.32 -1.79
N ASP A 102 8.12 -9.94 -2.73
CA ASP A 102 8.85 -9.26 -3.79
C ASP A 102 8.49 -9.85 -5.15
N TYR A 103 8.49 -8.99 -6.16
CA TYR A 103 8.31 -9.40 -7.56
C TYR A 103 9.51 -10.16 -8.09
N ALA A 104 9.28 -10.98 -9.10
CA ALA A 104 10.37 -11.54 -9.90
C ALA A 104 11.25 -10.41 -10.46
N THR A 105 12.54 -10.51 -10.23
CA THR A 105 13.52 -9.51 -10.67
C THR A 105 14.05 -9.82 -12.07
N THR A 106 14.09 -11.11 -12.42
CA THR A 106 14.57 -11.55 -13.73
C THR A 106 13.44 -11.45 -14.75
N PRO A 107 13.60 -10.71 -15.85
CA PRO A 107 12.70 -10.83 -16.98
C PRO A 107 12.58 -12.30 -17.37
N LEU A 108 11.47 -12.71 -18.01
CA LEU A 108 11.38 -14.00 -18.69
C LEU A 108 12.54 -14.08 -19.71
N GLY A 109 13.74 -14.37 -19.20
CA GLY A 109 14.94 -14.26 -19.99
C GLY A 109 15.07 -15.46 -20.90
N GLU A 110 15.06 -15.19 -22.18
CA GLU A 110 15.63 -16.06 -23.19
C GLU A 110 17.12 -16.37 -22.91
N ASP A 111 17.71 -15.70 -21.93
CA ASP A 111 19.16 -15.54 -21.79
C ASP A 111 19.93 -16.80 -21.37
N ARG A 112 19.30 -17.92 -21.06
CA ARG A 112 20.00 -19.20 -20.80
C ARG A 112 19.22 -20.47 -21.15
N GLY A 113 18.07 -20.38 -21.80
CA GLY A 113 17.26 -21.57 -22.09
C GLY A 113 16.64 -22.23 -20.85
N VAL A 114 16.73 -21.57 -19.69
CA VAL A 114 16.11 -22.04 -18.44
C VAL A 114 14.94 -21.13 -18.14
N ARG A 115 13.75 -21.68 -18.15
CA ARG A 115 12.53 -21.01 -17.75
C ARG A 115 12.41 -21.13 -16.23
N PHE A 116 12.68 -20.05 -15.49
CA PHE A 116 12.61 -20.07 -14.04
C PHE A 116 11.16 -20.10 -13.53
N TYR A 117 10.27 -19.36 -14.21
CA TYR A 117 8.89 -19.18 -13.83
C TYR A 117 7.95 -19.83 -14.84
N GLU A 118 6.94 -20.50 -14.35
CA GLU A 118 5.85 -21.03 -15.19
C GLU A 118 4.97 -19.89 -15.71
N ASP A 119 4.46 -20.07 -16.93
CA ASP A 119 3.43 -19.20 -17.49
C ASP A 119 2.09 -19.44 -16.79
N LEU A 120 1.54 -18.39 -16.20
CA LEU A 120 0.26 -18.40 -15.50
C LEU A 120 -0.88 -17.78 -16.32
N THR A 121 -0.67 -17.50 -17.61
CA THR A 121 -1.69 -16.90 -18.48
C THR A 121 -2.96 -17.73 -18.52
N ASP A 122 -2.85 -19.05 -18.49
CA ASP A 122 -3.96 -19.99 -18.43
C ASP A 122 -4.74 -19.93 -17.11
N VAL A 123 -4.06 -19.64 -15.98
CA VAL A 123 -4.74 -19.39 -14.68
C VAL A 123 -5.66 -18.19 -14.79
N TYR A 124 -5.19 -17.09 -15.36
CA TYR A 124 -5.99 -15.86 -15.51
C TYR A 124 -7.20 -16.03 -16.43
N THR A 125 -7.06 -16.83 -17.48
CA THR A 125 -8.13 -17.08 -18.45
C THR A 125 -9.07 -18.22 -18.04
N SER A 126 -8.72 -18.97 -16.99
CA SER A 126 -9.54 -20.06 -16.47
C SER A 126 -10.79 -19.53 -15.78
N THR A 127 -11.92 -20.22 -16.02
CA THR A 127 -13.16 -20.02 -15.27
C THR A 127 -13.01 -20.60 -13.87
N ILE A 128 -13.39 -19.84 -12.86
CA ILE A 128 -13.35 -20.28 -11.46
C ILE A 128 -14.41 -21.37 -11.24
N PRO A 129 -14.06 -22.54 -10.69
CA PRO A 129 -15.02 -23.61 -10.45
C PRO A 129 -16.20 -23.16 -9.60
N GLY A 130 -17.42 -23.39 -10.11
CA GLY A 130 -18.66 -22.97 -9.45
C GLY A 130 -19.07 -21.51 -9.70
N GLU A 131 -18.27 -20.72 -10.39
CA GLU A 131 -18.53 -19.32 -10.73
C GLU A 131 -18.53 -19.15 -12.26
N ASN A 132 -19.27 -18.14 -12.78
CA ASN A 132 -19.34 -17.84 -14.21
C ASN A 132 -18.43 -16.68 -14.60
N VAL A 133 -17.25 -16.63 -14.01
CA VAL A 133 -16.27 -15.55 -14.18
C VAL A 133 -14.87 -16.13 -14.28
N THR A 134 -14.00 -15.52 -15.09
CA THR A 134 -12.58 -15.88 -15.12
C THR A 134 -11.82 -15.24 -13.96
N VAL A 135 -10.67 -15.80 -13.60
CA VAL A 135 -9.77 -15.22 -12.60
C VAL A 135 -9.45 -13.76 -12.96
N LYS A 136 -9.11 -13.50 -14.24
CA LYS A 136 -8.79 -12.16 -14.75
C LYS A 136 -9.94 -11.18 -14.58
N ASP A 137 -11.17 -11.57 -14.90
CA ASP A 137 -12.33 -10.68 -14.81
C ASP A 137 -12.72 -10.37 -13.36
N LYS A 138 -12.45 -11.32 -12.45
CA LYS A 138 -12.70 -11.16 -11.02
C LYS A 138 -11.60 -10.34 -10.33
N MET A 139 -10.36 -10.32 -10.84
CA MET A 139 -9.28 -9.52 -10.31
C MET A 139 -9.52 -8.01 -10.56
N TYR A 140 -9.05 -7.14 -9.67
CA TYR A 140 -9.04 -5.71 -9.95
C TYR A 140 -8.06 -5.39 -11.09
N ALA A 141 -8.43 -4.43 -11.95
CA ALA A 141 -7.72 -4.14 -13.19
C ALA A 141 -6.23 -3.85 -12.99
N GLN A 142 -5.86 -3.08 -11.95
CA GLN A 142 -4.46 -2.76 -11.68
C GLN A 142 -3.61 -3.99 -11.32
N PHE A 143 -4.17 -5.02 -10.67
CA PHE A 143 -3.43 -6.26 -10.39
C PHE A 143 -3.28 -7.11 -11.65
N VAL A 144 -4.25 -7.07 -12.56
CA VAL A 144 -4.11 -7.67 -13.89
C VAL A 144 -2.98 -6.99 -14.66
N GLU A 145 -2.95 -5.66 -14.67
CA GLU A 145 -1.88 -4.87 -15.31
C GLU A 145 -0.52 -5.10 -14.63
N GLU A 146 -0.51 -5.24 -13.30
CA GLU A 146 0.68 -5.55 -12.54
C GLU A 146 1.28 -6.89 -12.92
N ALA A 147 0.45 -7.89 -13.18
CA ALA A 147 0.87 -9.22 -13.60
C ALA A 147 1.25 -9.30 -15.09
N ASP A 148 0.70 -8.41 -15.94
CA ASP A 148 0.95 -8.44 -17.39
C ASP A 148 2.41 -8.12 -17.73
N ARG A 149 3.09 -9.05 -18.39
CA ARG A 149 4.48 -8.93 -18.81
C ARG A 149 4.65 -8.32 -20.19
N ASP A 150 3.64 -8.40 -21.03
CA ASP A 150 3.70 -7.94 -22.43
C ASP A 150 3.27 -6.49 -22.62
N LEU A 151 2.86 -5.79 -21.54
CA LEU A 151 2.52 -4.37 -21.56
C LEU A 151 1.45 -3.98 -22.61
N GLY A 152 0.50 -4.88 -22.89
CA GLY A 152 -0.63 -4.61 -23.80
C GLY A 152 -0.44 -5.07 -25.23
N GLU A 153 0.67 -5.70 -25.60
CA GLU A 153 0.80 -6.40 -26.89
C GLU A 153 0.10 -7.77 -26.90
N GLY A 154 -0.25 -8.25 -25.74
CA GLY A 154 -0.95 -9.48 -25.41
C GLY A 154 -1.16 -9.51 -23.91
N PHE A 155 -1.46 -10.66 -23.33
CA PHE A 155 -1.45 -10.88 -21.90
C PHE A 155 -0.58 -12.09 -21.60
N ASN A 156 0.48 -11.87 -20.81
CA ASN A 156 1.39 -12.92 -20.37
C ASN A 156 1.72 -12.67 -18.90
N ALA A 157 1.42 -13.62 -18.04
CA ALA A 157 1.62 -13.50 -16.60
C ALA A 157 2.48 -14.62 -16.04
N MET A 158 3.35 -14.27 -15.12
CA MET A 158 4.13 -15.20 -14.28
C MET A 158 3.89 -14.98 -12.81
N ASP A 159 3.41 -13.81 -12.47
CA ASP A 159 3.08 -13.41 -11.11
C ASP A 159 1.59 -13.58 -10.89
N PHE A 160 1.22 -13.94 -9.68
CA PHE A 160 -0.16 -13.99 -9.24
C PHE A 160 -0.31 -13.12 -7.99
N PRO A 161 -0.66 -11.82 -8.14
CA PRO A 161 -1.01 -10.98 -7.00
C PRO A 161 -2.21 -11.58 -6.26
N TRP A 162 -2.11 -11.69 -4.94
CA TRP A 162 -3.15 -12.37 -4.16
C TRP A 162 -3.72 -11.54 -3.02
N VAL A 163 -3.01 -10.52 -2.55
CA VAL A 163 -3.45 -9.66 -1.46
C VAL A 163 -3.56 -8.20 -1.89
N ASN A 164 -4.52 -7.50 -1.34
CA ASN A 164 -4.73 -6.06 -1.53
C ASN A 164 -4.72 -5.37 -0.17
N GLY A 165 -3.57 -5.32 0.48
CA GLY A 165 -3.38 -4.58 1.71
C GLY A 165 -3.35 -3.08 1.49
N SER A 166 -3.75 -2.32 2.49
CA SER A 166 -3.84 -0.86 2.42
C SER A 166 -2.91 -0.20 3.42
N TYR A 167 -2.22 0.85 2.95
CA TYR A 167 -1.60 1.83 3.83
C TYR A 167 -2.55 2.98 4.12
N GLY A 168 -2.46 3.54 5.32
CA GLY A 168 -3.26 4.70 5.65
C GLY A 168 -2.89 5.30 7.00
N LEU A 169 -3.82 6.02 7.55
CA LEU A 169 -3.72 6.61 8.87
C LEU A 169 -4.65 5.83 9.81
N LEU A 170 -4.07 5.09 10.72
CA LEU A 170 -4.82 4.47 11.81
C LEU A 170 -5.09 5.52 12.89
N TYR A 171 -6.24 5.44 13.57
CA TYR A 171 -6.47 6.23 14.75
C TYR A 171 -6.92 5.36 15.93
N ASN A 172 -6.42 5.75 17.12
CA ASN A 172 -6.83 5.17 18.38
C ASN A 172 -7.95 6.06 18.95
N LYS A 173 -9.18 5.57 18.93
CA LYS A 173 -10.37 6.31 19.38
C LYS A 173 -10.22 6.81 20.82
N TYR A 174 -9.69 5.97 21.71
CA TYR A 174 -9.45 6.37 23.08
C TYR A 174 -8.53 7.59 23.17
N SER A 175 -7.37 7.54 22.51
CA SER A 175 -6.41 8.65 22.52
C SER A 175 -6.97 9.92 21.87
N VAL A 176 -7.75 9.77 20.79
CA VAL A 176 -8.46 10.90 20.15
C VAL A 176 -9.48 11.52 21.12
N GLU A 177 -10.30 10.71 21.80
CA GLU A 177 -11.28 11.21 22.77
C GLU A 177 -10.61 11.89 23.98
N GLN A 178 -9.47 11.39 24.44
CA GLN A 178 -8.68 12.05 25.48
C GLN A 178 -8.12 13.40 25.01
N ALA A 179 -7.64 13.46 23.78
CA ALA A 179 -7.02 14.67 23.23
C ALA A 179 -8.06 15.73 22.85
N PHE A 180 -9.17 15.35 22.23
CA PHE A 180 -10.12 16.28 21.59
C PHE A 180 -11.53 16.26 22.16
N GLY A 181 -11.83 15.30 23.03
CA GLY A 181 -13.17 15.11 23.62
C GLY A 181 -13.99 14.03 22.90
N LYS A 182 -14.97 13.49 23.64
CA LYS A 182 -15.87 12.47 23.10
C LYS A 182 -16.65 12.98 21.89
N GLY A 183 -16.78 12.12 20.87
CA GLY A 183 -17.54 12.43 19.67
C GLY A 183 -16.83 13.38 18.71
N LYS A 184 -15.52 13.58 18.84
CA LYS A 184 -14.73 14.33 17.86
C LYS A 184 -14.90 13.69 16.48
N GLU A 185 -15.41 14.45 15.52
CA GLU A 185 -15.50 14.02 14.13
C GLU A 185 -14.09 13.89 13.53
N MET A 186 -13.89 12.83 12.75
CA MET A 186 -12.62 12.61 12.05
C MET A 186 -12.49 13.53 10.84
N PRO A 187 -11.26 13.96 10.50
CA PRO A 187 -11.03 14.90 9.41
C PRO A 187 -11.40 14.29 8.07
N LEU A 188 -12.20 14.98 7.28
CA LEU A 188 -12.59 14.61 5.92
C LEU A 188 -11.60 15.14 4.88
N THR A 189 -10.87 16.20 5.21
CA THR A 189 -9.88 16.86 4.34
C THR A 189 -8.53 16.99 5.04
N THR A 190 -7.48 17.17 4.26
CA THR A 190 -6.14 17.39 4.81
C THR A 190 -6.04 18.71 5.58
N TYR A 191 -6.81 19.72 5.20
CA TYR A 191 -6.92 20.96 5.97
C TYR A 191 -7.48 20.70 7.37
N GLU A 192 -8.56 19.92 7.49
CA GLU A 192 -9.14 19.59 8.80
C GLU A 192 -8.17 18.79 9.67
N LEU A 193 -7.39 17.88 9.07
CA LEU A 193 -6.34 17.14 9.78
C LEU A 193 -5.26 18.08 10.32
N VAL A 194 -4.84 19.08 9.53
CA VAL A 194 -3.90 20.12 9.96
C VAL A 194 -4.50 20.99 11.06
N GLN A 195 -5.78 21.39 10.95
CA GLN A 195 -6.45 22.16 12.02
C GLN A 195 -6.55 21.35 13.32
N MET A 196 -6.78 20.05 13.21
CA MET A 196 -6.75 19.13 14.35
C MET A 196 -5.35 19.10 14.99
N GLY A 197 -4.27 19.11 14.18
CA GLY A 197 -2.90 19.26 14.65
C GLY A 197 -2.67 20.59 15.38
N ASN A 198 -3.20 21.68 14.85
CA ASN A 198 -3.10 23.01 15.50
C ASN A 198 -3.85 23.04 16.84
N GLU A 199 -5.04 22.44 16.92
CA GLU A 199 -5.81 22.28 18.17
C GLU A 199 -5.01 21.47 19.20
N TRP A 200 -4.44 20.33 18.77
CA TRP A 200 -3.59 19.50 19.60
C TRP A 200 -2.37 20.27 20.13
N LYS A 201 -1.65 20.97 19.25
CA LYS A 201 -0.48 21.78 19.62
C LYS A 201 -0.81 22.86 20.63
N ALA A 202 -1.92 23.56 20.47
CA ALA A 202 -2.36 24.58 21.43
C ALA A 202 -2.58 24.01 22.82
N LYS A 203 -3.08 22.77 22.91
CA LYS A 203 -3.44 22.09 24.16
C LYS A 203 -2.25 21.37 24.81
N TYR A 204 -1.37 20.73 24.02
CA TYR A 204 -0.40 19.74 24.50
C TYR A 204 1.08 20.07 24.25
N SER A 205 1.41 21.17 23.59
CA SER A 205 2.81 21.49 23.20
C SER A 205 3.84 21.50 24.34
N LYS A 206 3.41 21.46 25.60
CA LYS A 206 4.27 21.48 26.80
C LYS A 206 4.19 20.21 27.65
N LYS A 207 3.45 19.18 27.23
CA LYS A 207 3.20 17.98 28.02
C LYS A 207 3.75 16.72 27.33
N LYS A 208 4.00 15.66 28.11
CA LYS A 208 4.31 14.32 27.63
C LYS A 208 3.05 13.50 27.27
N ASP A 209 1.96 14.18 26.95
CA ASP A 209 0.70 13.53 26.57
C ASP A 209 0.81 12.87 25.17
N PRO A 210 -0.16 12.06 24.75
CA PRO A 210 -0.12 11.38 23.48
C PRO A 210 0.24 12.31 22.32
N LYS A 211 1.12 11.88 21.43
CA LYS A 211 1.42 12.63 20.20
C LYS A 211 0.20 12.72 19.31
N MET A 212 0.14 13.73 18.45
CA MET A 212 -0.93 13.76 17.46
C MET A 212 -0.76 12.60 16.48
N ILE A 213 0.44 12.44 15.89
CA ILE A 213 0.76 11.42 14.90
C ILE A 213 2.09 10.75 15.27
N MET A 214 2.15 9.43 15.16
CA MET A 214 3.38 8.65 15.21
C MET A 214 3.77 8.13 13.84
N ILE A 215 5.07 8.12 13.61
CA ILE A 215 5.69 7.67 12.37
C ILE A 215 6.95 6.88 12.71
N ALA A 216 7.14 5.76 12.01
CA ALA A 216 8.40 5.04 11.95
C ALA A 216 9.01 5.22 10.57
N ASN A 217 10.16 5.86 10.46
CA ASN A 217 10.75 6.16 9.16
C ASN A 217 12.17 5.61 8.97
N LYS A 218 12.70 4.90 9.97
CA LYS A 218 14.05 4.34 9.89
C LYS A 218 14.17 3.24 8.83
N GLN A 219 13.17 2.39 8.71
CA GLN A 219 13.19 1.20 7.85
C GLN A 219 12.19 1.29 6.71
N THR A 220 11.03 1.88 6.97
CA THR A 220 9.91 1.93 6.03
C THR A 220 9.20 3.27 6.14
N GLY A 221 9.05 3.95 5.04
CA GLY A 221 8.22 5.16 4.99
C GLY A 221 6.75 4.81 4.83
N TRP A 222 6.07 4.30 5.85
CA TRP A 222 4.63 4.00 5.77
C TRP A 222 3.76 5.22 5.46
N THR A 223 4.28 6.42 5.63
CA THR A 223 3.71 7.66 5.10
C THR A 223 3.57 7.64 3.57
N GLU A 224 4.36 6.81 2.89
CA GLU A 224 4.35 6.65 1.43
C GLU A 224 2.97 6.30 0.88
N GLY A 225 2.23 5.41 1.55
CA GLY A 225 0.89 5.04 1.11
C GLY A 225 -0.09 6.20 1.14
N ALA A 226 -0.11 6.98 2.23
CA ALA A 226 -0.96 8.16 2.34
C ALA A 226 -0.54 9.25 1.34
N PHE A 227 0.77 9.47 1.16
CA PHE A 227 1.30 10.38 0.16
C PHE A 227 0.83 10.02 -1.25
N ARG A 228 0.91 8.76 -1.65
CA ARG A 228 0.49 8.30 -2.98
C ARG A 228 -1.01 8.46 -3.20
N VAL A 229 -1.83 8.21 -2.17
CA VAL A 229 -3.27 8.46 -2.26
C VAL A 229 -3.54 9.95 -2.48
N MET A 230 -2.92 10.83 -1.70
CA MET A 230 -3.07 12.28 -1.87
C MET A 230 -2.61 12.75 -3.25
N TRP A 231 -1.55 12.15 -3.79
CA TRP A 231 -1.07 12.40 -5.13
C TRP A 231 -2.07 11.91 -6.18
N GLY A 232 -2.53 10.65 -6.09
CA GLY A 232 -3.56 10.11 -6.98
C GLY A 232 -4.86 10.92 -6.94
N GLN A 233 -5.30 11.33 -5.75
CA GLN A 233 -6.47 12.18 -5.58
C GLN A 233 -6.37 13.48 -6.41
N TYR A 234 -5.21 14.12 -6.43
CA TYR A 234 -5.03 15.36 -7.20
C TYR A 234 -4.77 15.08 -8.68
N ALA A 235 -3.95 14.09 -9.02
CA ALA A 235 -3.62 13.73 -10.40
C ALA A 235 -4.81 13.16 -11.17
N GLY A 236 -5.67 12.39 -10.49
CA GLY A 236 -6.58 11.45 -11.11
C GLY A 236 -5.83 10.17 -11.55
N GLU A 237 -6.57 9.12 -11.88
CA GLU A 237 -5.99 7.83 -12.27
C GLU A 237 -5.04 7.97 -13.48
N GLN A 238 -5.49 8.67 -14.54
CA GLN A 238 -4.68 8.84 -15.75
C GLN A 238 -3.41 9.64 -15.49
N GLY A 239 -3.49 10.74 -14.71
CA GLY A 239 -2.32 11.55 -14.40
C GLY A 239 -1.28 10.78 -13.58
N PHE A 240 -1.71 9.94 -12.65
CA PHE A 240 -0.81 9.07 -11.89
C PHE A 240 -0.14 8.02 -12.79
N ARG A 241 -0.90 7.40 -13.72
CA ARG A 241 -0.39 6.46 -14.71
C ARG A 241 0.62 7.11 -15.66
N ASP A 242 0.34 8.32 -16.11
CA ASP A 242 1.23 9.08 -17.00
C ASP A 242 2.58 9.33 -16.35
N PHE A 243 2.60 9.74 -15.08
CA PHE A 243 3.86 9.90 -14.33
C PHE A 243 4.65 8.59 -14.26
N MET A 244 4.00 7.50 -13.84
CA MET A 244 4.65 6.19 -13.72
C MET A 244 5.15 5.66 -15.08
N SER A 245 4.53 6.10 -16.16
CA SER A 245 4.95 5.78 -17.54
C SER A 245 5.99 6.75 -18.11
N GLY A 246 6.32 7.82 -17.41
CA GLY A 246 7.25 8.84 -17.91
C GLY A 246 6.67 9.74 -18.99
N LYS A 247 5.35 9.89 -19.06
CA LYS A 247 4.66 10.57 -20.16
C LYS A 247 3.96 11.84 -19.72
N VAL A 248 4.01 12.84 -20.60
CA VAL A 248 3.19 14.05 -20.56
C VAL A 248 2.44 14.14 -21.88
N ASN A 249 1.12 14.21 -21.84
CA ASN A 249 0.28 14.20 -23.04
C ASN A 249 0.58 13.04 -24.02
N GLY A 250 0.91 11.86 -23.47
CA GLY A 250 1.20 10.65 -24.24
C GLY A 250 2.65 10.50 -24.71
N GLU A 251 3.47 11.53 -24.62
CA GLU A 251 4.88 11.55 -25.05
C GLU A 251 5.83 11.44 -23.86
N TYR A 252 6.94 10.69 -24.00
CA TYR A 252 7.97 10.63 -22.99
C TYR A 252 8.57 12.01 -22.73
N SER A 253 8.56 12.45 -21.48
CA SER A 253 9.00 13.80 -21.14
C SER A 253 9.59 13.88 -19.74
N ILE A 254 10.74 14.54 -19.63
CA ILE A 254 11.38 14.87 -18.36
C ILE A 254 10.50 15.75 -17.47
N GLU A 255 9.52 16.42 -18.05
CA GLU A 255 8.62 17.34 -17.33
C GLU A 255 7.72 16.61 -16.32
N ILE A 256 7.65 15.27 -16.36
CA ILE A 256 6.99 14.48 -15.30
C ILE A 256 7.52 14.84 -13.91
N PHE A 257 8.81 15.20 -13.79
CA PHE A 257 9.42 15.57 -12.51
C PHE A 257 8.99 16.95 -12.00
N LYS A 258 8.19 17.69 -12.79
CA LYS A 258 7.52 18.94 -12.38
C LYS A 258 6.03 18.72 -12.10
N ASP A 259 5.60 17.51 -11.83
CA ASP A 259 4.19 17.18 -11.61
C ASP A 259 3.59 17.99 -10.45
N THR A 260 2.58 18.81 -10.76
CA THR A 260 1.87 19.64 -9.78
C THR A 260 1.16 18.77 -8.73
N ALA A 261 0.57 17.65 -9.13
CA ALA A 261 -0.14 16.77 -8.21
C ALA A 261 0.81 16.20 -7.15
N ARG A 262 2.02 15.80 -7.57
CA ARG A 262 3.06 15.35 -6.66
C ARG A 262 3.52 16.46 -5.72
N LEU A 263 3.71 17.67 -6.23
CA LEU A 263 4.04 18.82 -5.39
C LEU A 263 2.97 19.06 -4.32
N ARG A 264 1.68 19.11 -4.70
CA ARG A 264 0.58 19.33 -3.75
C ARG A 264 0.52 18.26 -2.65
N SER A 265 0.77 17.02 -3.02
CA SER A 265 0.84 15.93 -2.06
C SER A 265 2.04 16.08 -1.10
N LEU A 266 3.23 16.38 -1.62
CA LEU A 266 4.41 16.62 -0.81
C LEU A 266 4.23 17.82 0.14
N GLN A 267 3.58 18.89 -0.30
CA GLN A 267 3.28 20.05 0.54
C GLN A 267 2.33 19.71 1.68
N THR A 268 1.34 18.88 1.43
CA THR A 268 0.44 18.39 2.49
C THR A 268 1.21 17.55 3.52
N ILE A 269 2.08 16.65 3.06
CA ILE A 269 2.94 15.86 3.96
C ILE A 269 3.90 16.77 4.71
N GLU A 270 4.50 17.76 4.06
CA GLU A 270 5.34 18.77 4.69
C GLU A 270 4.60 19.49 5.83
N GLU A 271 3.37 19.93 5.59
CA GLU A 271 2.56 20.62 6.60
C GLU A 271 2.23 19.71 7.79
N LEU A 272 1.92 18.43 7.54
CA LEU A 272 1.60 17.46 8.58
C LEU A 272 2.84 17.02 9.38
N LEU A 273 3.96 16.79 8.71
CA LEU A 273 5.13 16.16 9.30
C LEU A 273 6.26 17.15 9.65
N TRP A 274 6.12 18.43 9.29
CA TRP A 274 7.12 19.42 9.61
C TRP A 274 7.41 19.46 11.11
N TYR A 275 8.63 19.07 11.46
CA TYR A 275 9.00 18.82 12.84
C TYR A 275 8.74 20.02 13.78
N ASN A 276 8.81 21.27 13.28
CA ASN A 276 8.50 22.47 14.04
C ASN A 276 7.00 22.62 14.36
N ASN A 277 6.13 21.88 13.67
CA ASN A 277 4.70 21.89 13.95
C ASN A 277 4.40 21.16 15.25
N GLY A 278 5.24 20.19 15.64
CA GLY A 278 5.14 19.47 16.90
C GLY A 278 4.00 18.45 16.95
N TYR A 279 3.48 18.04 15.77
CA TYR A 279 2.40 17.05 15.67
C TYR A 279 2.92 15.62 15.78
N VAL A 280 4.16 15.39 15.35
CA VAL A 280 4.80 14.09 15.25
C VAL A 280 5.82 13.83 16.33
N ASN A 281 6.19 12.58 16.54
CA ASN A 281 7.34 12.20 17.37
C ASN A 281 8.64 12.81 16.80
N THR A 282 9.49 13.36 17.67
CA THR A 282 10.67 14.14 17.25
C THR A 282 11.82 13.30 16.72
N ASP A 283 11.80 12.02 17.01
CA ASP A 283 12.80 11.01 16.66
C ASP A 283 12.35 10.05 15.55
N TYR A 284 11.25 10.39 14.85
CA TYR A 284 10.65 9.53 13.83
C TYR A 284 11.62 9.04 12.74
N ALA A 285 12.65 9.80 12.42
CA ALA A 285 13.65 9.41 11.42
C ALA A 285 14.57 8.26 11.89
N GLU A 286 14.69 8.07 13.20
CA GLU A 286 15.54 7.06 13.84
C GLU A 286 14.71 5.94 14.51
N GLU A 287 13.40 6.14 14.65
CA GLU A 287 12.50 5.16 15.24
C GLU A 287 12.25 4.01 14.27
N ASP A 288 12.38 2.79 14.79
CA ASP A 288 11.96 1.59 14.07
C ASP A 288 10.46 1.34 14.24
N TYR A 289 9.91 0.52 13.34
CA TYR A 289 8.47 0.27 13.30
C TYR A 289 7.96 -0.44 14.55
N SER A 290 8.71 -1.42 15.10
CA SER A 290 8.27 -2.19 16.27
C SER A 290 8.16 -1.30 17.50
N THR A 291 9.15 -0.39 17.71
CA THR A 291 9.11 0.59 18.80
C THR A 291 7.93 1.53 18.66
N THR A 292 7.67 2.03 17.44
CA THR A 292 6.55 2.95 17.17
C THR A 292 5.21 2.27 17.40
N GLN A 293 5.05 1.03 16.95
CA GLN A 293 3.84 0.24 17.17
C GLN A 293 3.58 -0.03 18.66
N ALA A 294 4.61 -0.43 19.41
CA ALA A 294 4.48 -0.64 20.85
C ALA A 294 4.10 0.63 21.62
N GLN A 295 4.65 1.78 21.24
CA GLN A 295 4.27 3.07 21.82
C GLN A 295 2.83 3.44 21.45
N TYR A 296 2.40 3.14 20.25
CA TYR A 296 1.01 3.34 19.83
C TYR A 296 0.03 2.47 20.62
N LEU A 297 0.38 1.21 20.87
CA LEU A 297 -0.37 0.30 21.74
C LEU A 297 -0.40 0.76 23.21
N ALA A 298 0.62 1.47 23.66
CA ALA A 298 0.63 2.10 24.99
C ALA A 298 -0.30 3.34 25.09
N GLY A 299 -0.89 3.78 23.95
CA GLY A 299 -1.77 4.95 23.89
C GLY A 299 -1.02 6.27 23.71
N ASP A 300 0.24 6.24 23.30
CA ASP A 300 1.10 7.43 23.21
C ASP A 300 0.81 8.32 21.98
N ALA A 301 -0.14 7.94 21.11
CA ALA A 301 -0.55 8.76 19.97
C ALA A 301 -2.03 8.64 19.63
N CYS A 302 -2.56 9.69 18.98
CA CYS A 302 -3.90 9.69 18.41
C CYS A 302 -3.95 8.94 17.09
N PHE A 303 -2.93 9.12 16.25
CA PHE A 303 -2.82 8.56 14.90
C PHE A 303 -1.47 7.91 14.69
N MET A 304 -1.42 6.94 13.76
CA MET A 304 -0.18 6.33 13.27
C MET A 304 -0.30 6.04 11.78
N PHE A 305 0.69 6.44 10.99
CA PHE A 305 0.81 5.95 9.62
C PHE A 305 1.22 4.49 9.65
N MET A 306 0.35 3.62 9.12
CA MET A 306 0.52 2.18 9.19
C MET A 306 -0.31 1.48 8.12
N GLY A 307 -0.12 0.18 7.97
CA GLY A 307 -0.96 -0.68 7.13
C GLY A 307 -2.07 -1.39 7.92
N ASP A 308 -3.01 -1.97 7.17
CA ASP A 308 -4.14 -2.72 7.71
C ASP A 308 -3.77 -4.05 8.39
N TRP A 309 -2.53 -4.46 8.27
CA TRP A 309 -1.95 -5.64 8.95
C TRP A 309 -1.49 -5.37 10.39
N PHE A 310 -1.64 -4.14 10.90
CA PHE A 310 -1.14 -3.73 12.21
C PHE A 310 -1.55 -4.67 13.35
N GLU A 311 -2.82 -5.07 13.41
CA GLU A 311 -3.32 -5.93 14.48
C GLU A 311 -2.75 -7.36 14.37
N ILE A 312 -2.53 -7.87 13.15
CA ILE A 312 -1.95 -9.20 12.94
C ILE A 312 -0.47 -9.18 13.30
N GLU A 313 0.28 -8.17 12.82
CA GLU A 313 1.72 -8.03 13.09
C GLU A 313 2.01 -7.86 14.59
N MET A 314 1.06 -7.26 15.32
CA MET A 314 1.20 -7.02 16.75
C MET A 314 0.44 -8.04 17.63
N ASP A 315 -0.17 -9.07 17.05
CA ASP A 315 -1.01 -10.02 17.78
C ASP A 315 -0.25 -10.73 18.90
N GLU A 316 0.94 -11.25 18.60
CA GLU A 316 1.79 -11.90 19.61
C GLU A 316 2.13 -10.94 20.75
N PHE A 317 2.49 -9.68 20.42
CA PHE A 317 2.81 -8.68 21.43
C PHE A 317 1.58 -8.31 22.28
N MET A 318 0.40 -8.20 21.66
CA MET A 318 -0.83 -7.84 22.36
C MET A 318 -1.34 -8.97 23.26
N ASN A 319 -1.09 -10.22 22.91
CA ASN A 319 -1.57 -11.39 23.66
C ASN A 319 -0.55 -11.92 24.67
N ASP A 320 0.69 -11.46 24.65
CA ASP A 320 1.70 -11.85 25.61
C ASP A 320 1.35 -11.32 27.02
N PRO A 321 1.21 -12.19 28.04
CA PRO A 321 0.93 -11.78 29.42
C PRO A 321 1.96 -10.78 29.98
N ASP A 322 3.22 -10.90 29.58
CA ASP A 322 4.31 -10.04 30.08
C ASP A 322 4.22 -8.62 29.52
N ASN A 323 3.47 -8.41 28.43
CA ASN A 323 3.29 -7.12 27.79
C ASN A 323 2.04 -6.37 28.29
N GLN A 324 1.12 -7.03 29.00
CA GLN A 324 -0.16 -6.45 29.39
C GLN A 324 -0.03 -5.18 30.25
N GLU A 325 1.03 -5.05 31.04
CA GLU A 325 1.29 -3.86 31.86
C GLU A 325 1.64 -2.59 31.01
N TYR A 326 2.01 -2.79 29.74
CA TYR A 326 2.40 -1.70 28.81
C TYR A 326 1.28 -1.30 27.86
N LEU A 327 0.27 -2.14 27.71
CA LEU A 327 -0.86 -1.88 26.82
C LEU A 327 -1.87 -0.95 27.50
N ASN A 328 -2.43 -0.05 26.71
CA ASN A 328 -3.58 0.69 27.20
C ASN A 328 -4.84 -0.20 27.03
N PRO A 329 -5.52 -0.59 28.11
CA PRO A 329 -6.67 -1.51 28.03
C PRO A 329 -7.90 -0.89 27.35
N ASN A 330 -7.90 0.41 27.08
CA ASN A 330 -9.00 1.11 26.43
C ASN A 330 -8.74 1.36 24.94
N ASN A 331 -7.68 0.80 24.37
CA ASN A 331 -7.41 0.95 22.95
C ASN A 331 -8.57 0.44 22.11
N GLU A 332 -8.95 1.23 21.12
CA GLU A 332 -9.91 0.87 20.09
C GLU A 332 -9.43 1.48 18.78
N PHE A 333 -8.94 0.62 17.87
CA PHE A 333 -8.30 1.05 16.63
C PHE A 333 -9.28 1.08 15.47
N TYR A 334 -9.09 2.06 14.60
CA TYR A 334 -9.86 2.26 13.39
C TYR A 334 -8.93 2.69 12.25
N PHE A 335 -9.36 2.40 11.03
CA PHE A 335 -8.69 2.88 9.83
C PHE A 335 -9.35 4.19 9.38
N LEU A 336 -8.58 5.28 9.31
CA LEU A 336 -9.09 6.55 8.81
C LEU A 336 -9.12 6.53 7.29
N LYS A 337 -10.33 6.67 6.72
CA LYS A 337 -10.45 6.89 5.27
C LYS A 337 -9.64 8.12 4.90
N THR A 338 -8.67 7.96 3.98
CA THR A 338 -7.69 9.00 3.68
C THR A 338 -8.37 10.36 3.45
N PRO A 339 -8.03 11.39 4.22
CA PRO A 339 -8.58 12.72 4.02
C PRO A 339 -8.34 13.22 2.60
N VAL A 340 -9.33 13.88 2.02
CA VAL A 340 -9.20 14.45 0.68
C VAL A 340 -8.16 15.56 0.68
N ASN A 341 -7.21 15.50 -0.26
CA ASN A 341 -6.22 16.57 -0.43
C ASN A 341 -6.91 17.91 -0.71
N SER A 342 -6.78 18.83 0.21
CA SER A 342 -7.51 20.12 0.16
C SER A 342 -7.15 20.97 -1.04
N ALA A 343 -5.96 20.80 -1.62
CA ALA A 343 -5.56 21.51 -2.83
C ALA A 343 -6.39 21.12 -4.07
N ILE A 344 -7.17 20.03 -4.02
CA ILE A 344 -8.06 19.61 -5.11
C ILE A 344 -9.06 20.71 -5.51
N VAL A 345 -9.38 21.63 -4.59
CA VAL A 345 -10.28 22.77 -4.88
C VAL A 345 -9.81 23.58 -6.07
N GLU A 346 -8.50 23.62 -6.34
CA GLU A 346 -7.93 24.31 -7.52
C GLU A 346 -8.49 23.77 -8.86
N LYS A 347 -8.95 22.54 -8.89
CA LYS A 347 -9.52 21.85 -10.06
C LYS A 347 -11.05 21.95 -10.14
N MET A 348 -11.69 22.51 -9.14
CA MET A 348 -13.14 22.55 -8.97
C MET A 348 -13.77 23.85 -9.47
N ASP A 349 -15.04 23.80 -9.87
CA ASP A 349 -15.79 24.99 -10.29
C ASP A 349 -16.02 25.98 -9.14
N LEU A 350 -16.04 25.48 -7.91
CA LEU A 350 -16.15 26.29 -6.71
C LEU A 350 -14.95 27.21 -6.46
N TYR A 351 -13.82 26.98 -7.14
CA TYR A 351 -12.61 27.78 -6.98
C TYR A 351 -12.67 29.05 -7.83
N GLU A 352 -12.62 30.21 -7.18
CA GLU A 352 -12.83 31.50 -7.81
C GLU A 352 -11.52 32.18 -8.30
N HIS A 353 -10.36 31.62 -7.89
CA HIS A 353 -9.03 32.14 -8.21
C HIS A 353 -8.38 31.32 -9.33
N GLY A 354 -8.32 31.87 -10.54
CA GLY A 354 -7.54 31.30 -11.63
C GLY A 354 -8.32 30.76 -12.83
N SER A 355 -7.61 30.41 -13.89
CA SER A 355 -8.24 29.89 -15.11
C SER A 355 -8.61 28.41 -14.97
N LYS A 356 -9.74 28.04 -15.59
CA LYS A 356 -10.27 26.67 -15.59
C LYS A 356 -9.47 25.67 -16.46
N GLU A 357 -8.34 26.09 -17.02
CA GLU A 357 -7.53 25.30 -17.97
C GLU A 357 -6.45 24.44 -17.32
N TYR A 358 -6.64 24.04 -16.06
CA TYR A 358 -5.64 23.41 -15.22
C TYR A 358 -5.59 21.89 -15.29
N TYR A 359 -5.30 21.37 -16.46
CA TYR A 359 -4.79 20.00 -16.62
C TYR A 359 -3.31 19.99 -17.04
N SER A 360 -2.57 21.06 -16.77
CA SER A 360 -1.16 21.15 -17.13
C SER A 360 -0.32 20.47 -16.05
N TYR A 361 0.47 19.48 -16.44
CA TYR A 361 1.49 18.80 -15.64
C TYR A 361 2.68 19.71 -15.28
N ILE A 362 2.67 20.96 -15.67
CA ILE A 362 3.82 21.85 -15.58
C ILE A 362 3.57 22.90 -14.51
N ILE A 363 4.40 22.89 -13.47
CA ILE A 363 4.44 23.94 -12.48
C ILE A 363 5.02 25.18 -13.16
N SER A 364 4.19 26.19 -13.49
CA SER A 364 4.67 27.54 -13.69
C SER A 364 4.95 28.18 -12.32
N GLU A 365 5.86 29.16 -12.24
CA GLU A 365 6.15 29.85 -10.97
C GLU A 365 4.90 30.52 -10.38
N GLU A 366 3.95 30.98 -11.22
CA GLU A 366 2.68 31.56 -10.78
C GLU A 366 1.67 30.52 -10.29
N GLU A 367 1.73 29.30 -10.80
CA GLU A 367 0.83 28.19 -10.46
C GLU A 367 1.25 27.47 -9.19
N GLY A 368 2.54 27.42 -8.87
CA GLY A 368 3.08 26.75 -7.70
C GLY A 368 2.66 27.34 -6.35
N THR A 369 1.95 28.47 -6.34
CA THR A 369 1.59 29.20 -5.11
C THR A 369 0.09 29.29 -4.83
N ARG A 370 -0.78 28.70 -5.65
CA ARG A 370 -2.22 28.97 -5.61
C ARG A 370 -2.92 28.67 -4.30
N TYR A 371 -3.12 27.38 -4.00
CA TYR A 371 -3.78 26.99 -2.75
C TYR A 371 -2.96 27.46 -1.54
N GLU A 372 -1.63 27.38 -1.63
CA GLU A 372 -0.72 27.84 -0.59
C GLU A 372 -0.75 29.34 -0.38
N GLY A 373 -0.87 30.11 -1.47
CA GLY A 373 -0.97 31.57 -1.44
C GLY A 373 -2.28 32.10 -0.88
N LEU A 374 -3.30 31.27 -0.71
CA LEU A 374 -4.57 31.68 -0.11
C LEU A 374 -4.39 32.05 1.36
N SER A 375 -5.13 33.08 1.79
CA SER A 375 -5.27 33.40 3.21
C SER A 375 -5.94 32.25 3.98
N ASN A 376 -5.68 32.18 5.28
CA ASN A 376 -6.33 31.17 6.13
C ASN A 376 -7.87 31.21 6.07
N ALA A 377 -8.45 32.40 5.94
CA ALA A 377 -9.89 32.57 5.82
C ALA A 377 -10.44 31.98 4.49
N GLU A 378 -9.70 32.16 3.39
CA GLU A 378 -10.06 31.57 2.11
C GLU A 378 -9.91 30.05 2.12
N LYS A 379 -8.80 29.53 2.66
CA LYS A 379 -8.60 28.08 2.85
C LYS A 379 -9.73 27.47 3.66
N GLU A 380 -10.12 28.11 4.77
CA GLU A 380 -11.24 27.67 5.62
C GLU A 380 -12.55 27.65 4.83
N ALA A 381 -12.86 28.73 4.08
CA ALA A 381 -14.09 28.84 3.32
C ALA A 381 -14.20 27.75 2.22
N TYR A 382 -13.11 27.51 1.48
CA TYR A 382 -13.07 26.45 0.47
C TYR A 382 -13.16 25.06 1.10
N ASN A 383 -12.43 24.80 2.17
CA ASN A 383 -12.47 23.50 2.82
C ASN A 383 -13.83 23.19 3.45
N LYS A 384 -14.54 24.19 3.98
CA LYS A 384 -15.92 23.99 4.46
C LYS A 384 -16.86 23.50 3.34
N LYS A 385 -16.72 24.05 2.12
CA LYS A 385 -17.47 23.58 0.95
C LYS A 385 -17.03 22.18 0.54
N LEU A 386 -15.72 21.93 0.47
CA LEU A 386 -15.14 20.63 0.10
C LEU A 386 -15.60 19.54 1.09
N SER A 387 -15.51 19.77 2.39
CA SER A 387 -15.93 18.80 3.43
C SER A 387 -17.42 18.46 3.31
N ALA A 388 -18.26 19.43 2.96
CA ALA A 388 -19.69 19.17 2.74
C ALA A 388 -19.91 18.23 1.55
N ILE A 389 -19.14 18.39 0.47
CA ILE A 389 -19.22 17.51 -0.70
C ILE A 389 -18.69 16.11 -0.33
N VAL A 390 -17.53 16.04 0.33
CA VAL A 390 -16.94 14.76 0.78
C VAL A 390 -17.93 13.99 1.66
N LYS A 391 -18.56 14.66 2.62
CA LYS A 391 -19.57 14.06 3.50
C LYS A 391 -20.75 13.53 2.69
N ALA A 392 -21.26 14.29 1.73
CA ALA A 392 -22.39 13.87 0.89
C ALA A 392 -22.02 12.63 0.04
N VAL A 393 -20.81 12.58 -0.52
CA VAL A 393 -20.31 11.42 -1.26
C VAL A 393 -20.17 10.20 -0.35
N ASP A 394 -19.61 10.36 0.85
CA ASP A 394 -19.45 9.27 1.82
C ASP A 394 -20.80 8.75 2.36
N GLU A 395 -21.84 9.59 2.38
CA GLU A 395 -23.23 9.21 2.68
C GLU A 395 -23.95 8.55 1.47
N GLY A 396 -23.28 8.34 0.33
CA GLY A 396 -23.85 7.71 -0.86
C GLY A 396 -24.83 8.59 -1.64
N LYS A 397 -24.81 9.91 -1.44
CA LYS A 397 -25.65 10.84 -2.23
C LYS A 397 -25.16 10.91 -3.67
N SER A 398 -26.05 11.20 -4.58
CA SER A 398 -25.74 11.39 -6.02
C SER A 398 -25.47 12.87 -6.38
N GLU A 399 -25.88 13.80 -5.50
CA GLU A 399 -25.75 15.24 -5.71
C GLU A 399 -25.81 16.00 -4.38
N LEU A 400 -25.43 17.26 -4.40
CA LEU A 400 -25.56 18.18 -3.26
C LEU A 400 -26.01 19.55 -3.78
N ASP A 401 -27.05 20.11 -3.18
CA ASP A 401 -27.62 21.42 -3.54
C ASP A 401 -26.54 22.51 -3.54
N GLY A 402 -26.49 23.30 -4.62
CA GLY A 402 -25.53 24.38 -4.78
C GLY A 402 -24.11 23.96 -5.16
N VAL A 403 -23.91 22.68 -5.47
CA VAL A 403 -22.64 22.13 -5.96
C VAL A 403 -22.80 21.75 -7.43
N SER A 404 -21.79 22.06 -8.26
CA SER A 404 -21.82 21.65 -9.67
C SER A 404 -21.67 20.13 -9.78
N ALA A 405 -22.29 19.55 -10.82
CA ALA A 405 -22.14 18.12 -11.10
C ALA A 405 -20.67 17.70 -11.29
N ARG A 406 -19.86 18.63 -11.83
CA ARG A 406 -18.43 18.42 -12.02
C ARG A 406 -17.69 18.35 -10.68
N ASP A 407 -17.94 19.26 -9.76
CA ASP A 407 -17.28 19.26 -8.45
C ASP A 407 -17.65 18.01 -7.66
N PHE A 408 -18.91 17.59 -7.73
CA PHE A 408 -19.38 16.36 -7.10
C PHE A 408 -18.70 15.12 -7.70
N ALA A 409 -18.57 15.06 -9.04
CA ALA A 409 -17.89 13.97 -9.75
C ALA A 409 -16.40 13.89 -9.39
N ILE A 410 -15.70 15.02 -9.30
CA ILE A 410 -14.29 15.08 -8.87
C ILE A 410 -14.14 14.46 -7.48
N VAL A 411 -14.97 14.85 -6.52
CA VAL A 411 -14.86 14.31 -5.16
C VAL A 411 -15.23 12.82 -5.12
N LYS A 412 -16.22 12.38 -5.91
CA LYS A 412 -16.54 10.95 -6.04
C LYS A 412 -15.33 10.16 -6.53
N GLU A 413 -14.67 10.60 -7.62
CA GLU A 413 -13.44 9.98 -8.14
C GLU A 413 -12.31 9.97 -7.10
N VAL A 414 -12.08 11.09 -6.41
CA VAL A 414 -11.08 11.19 -5.36
C VAL A 414 -11.31 10.18 -4.25
N ARG A 415 -12.57 9.91 -3.88
CA ARG A 415 -12.92 8.95 -2.82
C ARG A 415 -12.76 7.49 -3.21
N THR A 416 -12.64 7.17 -4.51
CA THR A 416 -12.31 5.84 -5.01
C THR A 416 -10.79 5.60 -5.15
N CYS A 417 -9.95 6.60 -4.96
CA CYS A 417 -8.49 6.46 -4.93
C CYS A 417 -8.03 5.84 -3.61
N LYS A 418 -7.41 4.68 -3.66
CA LYS A 418 -6.91 3.93 -2.50
C LYS A 418 -5.43 3.60 -2.63
N SER A 419 -4.78 3.34 -1.50
CA SER A 419 -3.44 2.73 -1.51
C SER A 419 -3.53 1.22 -1.66
N THR A 420 -2.49 0.63 -2.25
CA THR A 420 -2.24 -0.81 -2.15
C THR A 420 -0.81 -1.06 -1.69
N LEU A 421 -0.64 -2.13 -0.92
CA LEU A 421 0.70 -2.57 -0.51
C LEU A 421 1.54 -2.97 -1.73
N GLY A 422 0.94 -3.70 -2.69
CA GLY A 422 1.63 -4.26 -3.85
C GLY A 422 2.74 -5.26 -3.48
N GLY A 423 3.25 -5.99 -4.45
CA GLY A 423 4.40 -6.85 -4.25
C GLY A 423 4.16 -8.19 -3.56
N HIS A 424 2.94 -8.47 -3.10
CA HIS A 424 2.59 -9.80 -2.60
C HIS A 424 2.10 -10.66 -3.76
N VAL A 425 2.97 -11.51 -4.24
CA VAL A 425 2.76 -12.30 -5.46
C VAL A 425 3.09 -13.77 -5.22
N ALA A 426 2.38 -14.65 -5.90
CA ALA A 426 2.72 -16.07 -5.95
C ALA A 426 3.38 -16.43 -7.28
N PHE A 427 4.24 -17.44 -7.24
CA PHE A 427 4.98 -17.96 -8.39
C PHE A 427 4.93 -19.48 -8.42
N VAL A 428 4.88 -20.03 -9.62
CA VAL A 428 5.09 -21.45 -9.88
C VAL A 428 6.44 -21.61 -10.60
N PRO A 429 7.37 -22.42 -10.11
CA PRO A 429 8.63 -22.65 -10.79
C PRO A 429 8.47 -23.42 -12.10
N GLY A 430 9.25 -23.06 -13.12
CA GLY A 430 9.24 -23.76 -14.40
C GLY A 430 9.67 -25.23 -14.35
N ASN A 431 10.38 -25.65 -13.30
CA ASN A 431 10.83 -27.04 -13.10
C ASN A 431 9.92 -27.86 -12.15
N SER A 432 8.78 -27.30 -11.67
CA SER A 432 7.84 -28.06 -10.83
C SER A 432 7.18 -29.19 -11.63
N ASP A 433 7.02 -30.35 -11.00
CA ASP A 433 6.22 -31.47 -11.52
C ASP A 433 4.72 -31.34 -11.16
N ALA A 434 4.39 -30.46 -10.21
CA ALA A 434 3.03 -30.21 -9.71
C ALA A 434 2.38 -28.92 -10.27
N LYS A 435 2.79 -28.45 -11.45
CA LYS A 435 2.32 -27.20 -12.04
C LYS A 435 0.81 -27.06 -12.13
N ASP A 436 0.13 -28.11 -12.63
CA ASP A 436 -1.32 -28.09 -12.76
C ASP A 436 -2.01 -27.98 -11.40
N LEU A 437 -1.47 -28.66 -10.38
CA LEU A 437 -1.98 -28.59 -9.02
C LEU A 437 -1.73 -27.21 -8.39
N ALA A 438 -0.56 -26.61 -8.61
CA ALA A 438 -0.24 -25.26 -8.17
C ALA A 438 -1.16 -24.22 -8.83
N LYS A 439 -1.41 -24.33 -10.15
CA LYS A 439 -2.34 -23.48 -10.89
C LYS A 439 -3.77 -23.60 -10.39
N ASP A 440 -4.24 -24.81 -10.13
CA ASP A 440 -5.57 -25.05 -9.56
C ASP A 440 -5.71 -24.45 -8.15
N PHE A 441 -4.66 -24.49 -7.33
CA PHE A 441 -4.64 -23.83 -6.03
C PHE A 441 -4.78 -22.29 -6.17
N LEU A 442 -4.08 -21.69 -7.13
CA LEU A 442 -4.22 -20.24 -7.42
C LEU A 442 -5.63 -19.88 -7.92
N ILE A 443 -6.23 -20.72 -8.78
CA ILE A 443 -7.61 -20.53 -9.23
C ILE A 443 -8.59 -20.63 -8.05
N PHE A 444 -8.39 -21.60 -7.13
CA PHE A 444 -9.18 -21.71 -5.91
C PHE A 444 -9.07 -20.46 -5.03
N MET A 445 -7.89 -19.89 -4.88
CA MET A 445 -7.70 -18.66 -4.10
C MET A 445 -8.54 -17.50 -4.63
N ALA A 446 -8.78 -17.45 -5.95
CA ALA A 446 -9.61 -16.44 -6.59
C ALA A 446 -11.13 -16.72 -6.41
N SER A 447 -11.54 -17.89 -5.94
CA SER A 447 -12.95 -18.20 -5.69
C SER A 447 -13.49 -17.45 -4.47
N ASP A 448 -14.82 -17.25 -4.41
CA ASP A 448 -15.47 -16.66 -3.23
C ASP A 448 -15.10 -17.42 -1.96
N LYS A 449 -15.04 -18.75 -2.04
CA LYS A 449 -14.63 -19.61 -0.93
C LYS A 449 -13.17 -19.37 -0.50
N GLY A 450 -12.26 -19.25 -1.47
CA GLY A 450 -10.84 -18.93 -1.19
C GLY A 450 -10.69 -17.56 -0.55
N ILE A 451 -11.38 -16.55 -1.11
CA ILE A 451 -11.37 -15.17 -0.59
C ILE A 451 -11.90 -15.12 0.85
N GLU A 452 -13.05 -15.74 1.13
CA GLU A 452 -13.62 -15.79 2.48
C GLU A 452 -12.70 -16.50 3.46
N THR A 453 -12.06 -17.60 3.03
CA THR A 453 -11.12 -18.35 3.87
C THR A 453 -9.93 -17.49 4.23
N PHE A 454 -9.35 -16.79 3.25
CA PHE A 454 -8.25 -15.86 3.48
C PHE A 454 -8.65 -14.73 4.41
N MET A 455 -9.78 -14.05 4.14
CA MET A 455 -10.27 -12.95 4.97
C MET A 455 -10.53 -13.38 6.42
N LYS A 456 -11.07 -14.57 6.65
CA LYS A 456 -11.27 -15.11 8.00
C LYS A 456 -9.94 -15.32 8.74
N ALA A 457 -8.96 -15.90 8.05
CA ALA A 457 -7.66 -16.21 8.65
C ALA A 457 -6.80 -14.96 8.90
N THR A 458 -7.08 -13.86 8.18
CA THR A 458 -6.36 -12.59 8.28
C THR A 458 -7.19 -11.47 8.93
N ASN A 459 -8.23 -11.82 9.69
CA ASN A 459 -9.10 -10.84 10.36
C ASN A 459 -9.62 -9.73 9.42
N GLY A 460 -9.90 -10.05 8.14
CA GLY A 460 -10.55 -9.14 7.20
C GLY A 460 -9.64 -8.45 6.18
N VAL A 461 -8.39 -8.87 6.02
CA VAL A 461 -7.51 -8.33 4.94
C VAL A 461 -8.11 -8.66 3.58
N SER A 462 -8.11 -7.68 2.67
CA SER A 462 -8.65 -7.85 1.32
C SER A 462 -7.68 -8.59 0.41
N THR A 463 -8.25 -9.30 -0.58
CA THR A 463 -7.50 -9.94 -1.66
C THR A 463 -7.44 -9.05 -2.90
N ALA A 464 -6.63 -9.44 -3.88
CA ALA A 464 -6.56 -8.79 -5.20
C ALA A 464 -7.83 -8.99 -6.07
N PHE A 465 -8.84 -9.68 -5.54
CA PHE A 465 -10.06 -10.06 -6.26
C PHE A 465 -11.25 -9.26 -5.77
N LYS A 466 -12.15 -8.94 -6.70
CA LYS A 466 -13.44 -8.31 -6.43
C LYS A 466 -14.31 -9.27 -5.63
N TYR A 467 -14.71 -8.88 -4.45
CA TYR A 467 -15.58 -9.64 -3.57
C TYR A 467 -16.56 -8.71 -2.86
N GLN A 468 -17.84 -9.05 -2.93
CA GLN A 468 -18.87 -8.27 -2.25
C GLN A 468 -19.05 -8.80 -0.83
N VAL A 469 -18.52 -8.06 0.14
CA VAL A 469 -18.64 -8.42 1.56
C VAL A 469 -20.10 -8.28 2.01
N ASP A 470 -20.63 -9.34 2.61
CA ASP A 470 -21.89 -9.27 3.33
C ASP A 470 -21.65 -8.72 4.75
N TYR A 471 -22.03 -7.47 4.97
CA TYR A 471 -21.84 -6.77 6.25
C TYR A 471 -22.76 -7.29 7.38
N ASP A 472 -23.74 -8.12 7.05
CA ASP A 472 -24.62 -8.78 8.02
C ASP A 472 -24.13 -10.17 8.42
N SER A 473 -23.13 -10.71 7.73
CA SER A 473 -22.56 -12.02 8.00
C SER A 473 -21.85 -12.09 9.36
N ASP A 474 -21.82 -13.28 9.96
CA ASP A 474 -21.06 -13.55 11.18
C ASP A 474 -19.54 -13.38 10.96
N MET A 475 -19.07 -13.66 9.74
CA MET A 475 -17.70 -13.42 9.35
C MET A 475 -17.32 -11.96 9.52
N PHE A 476 -18.07 -11.05 8.89
CA PHE A 476 -17.78 -9.62 8.96
C PHE A 476 -17.91 -9.07 10.39
N LYS A 477 -18.95 -9.48 11.13
CA LYS A 477 -19.15 -9.07 12.53
C LYS A 477 -18.05 -9.57 13.46
N GLY A 478 -17.34 -10.63 13.10
CA GLY A 478 -16.20 -11.17 13.84
C GLY A 478 -14.90 -10.40 13.64
N PHE A 479 -14.80 -9.55 12.63
CA PHE A 479 -13.61 -8.75 12.40
C PHE A 479 -13.47 -7.60 13.40
N SER A 480 -12.25 -7.14 13.61
CA SER A 480 -11.98 -5.97 14.44
C SER A 480 -12.65 -4.69 13.90
N PRO A 481 -12.90 -3.68 14.76
CA PRO A 481 -13.44 -2.39 14.31
C PRO A 481 -12.61 -1.74 13.20
N LEU A 482 -11.28 -1.88 13.25
CA LEU A 482 -10.36 -1.40 12.22
C LEU A 482 -10.69 -2.03 10.87
N GLN A 483 -10.77 -3.36 10.81
CA GLN A 483 -11.02 -4.08 9.56
C GLN A 483 -12.46 -3.90 9.07
N GLN A 484 -13.44 -3.88 9.98
CA GLN A 484 -14.81 -3.59 9.58
C GLN A 484 -14.95 -2.22 8.92
N GLN A 485 -14.30 -1.20 9.46
CA GLN A 485 -14.34 0.14 8.88
C GLN A 485 -13.62 0.16 7.53
N ARG A 486 -12.43 -0.42 7.44
CA ARG A 486 -11.68 -0.49 6.20
C ARG A 486 -12.48 -1.17 5.08
N LEU A 487 -13.10 -2.30 5.36
CA LEU A 487 -13.93 -3.02 4.39
C LEU A 487 -15.16 -2.22 3.95
N LYS A 488 -15.79 -1.46 4.85
CA LYS A 488 -16.88 -0.55 4.49
C LYS A 488 -16.44 0.62 3.61
N ASP A 489 -15.17 0.99 3.68
CA ASP A 489 -14.59 2.06 2.89
C ASP A 489 -14.10 1.57 1.51
N THR A 490 -14.14 0.26 1.21
CA THR A 490 -13.80 -0.28 -0.10
C THR A 490 -15.01 -0.37 -1.01
N SER A 491 -14.78 -0.23 -2.31
CA SER A 491 -15.77 -0.33 -3.38
C SER A 491 -15.22 -1.14 -4.55
N LEU A 492 -16.11 -1.76 -5.32
CA LEU A 492 -15.71 -2.40 -6.58
C LEU A 492 -15.27 -1.41 -7.66
N GLU A 493 -15.55 -0.10 -7.45
CA GLU A 493 -15.12 1.00 -8.32
C GLU A 493 -13.76 1.59 -7.88
N ASP A 494 -13.16 1.11 -6.78
CA ASP A 494 -11.88 1.63 -6.30
C ASP A 494 -10.77 1.38 -7.31
N TRP A 495 -9.91 2.38 -7.46
CA TRP A 495 -8.64 2.26 -8.15
C TRP A 495 -7.50 2.53 -7.16
N TYR A 496 -6.34 1.94 -7.43
CA TYR A 496 -5.31 1.83 -6.43
C TYR A 496 -4.01 2.46 -6.90
N VAL A 497 -3.38 3.21 -6.01
CA VAL A 497 -2.03 3.74 -6.17
C VAL A 497 -1.06 2.89 -5.35
N GLY A 498 0.00 2.40 -5.97
CA GLY A 498 0.95 1.52 -5.30
C GLY A 498 2.26 1.37 -6.06
N LYS A 499 3.11 0.48 -5.55
CA LYS A 499 4.39 0.12 -6.19
C LYS A 499 4.23 -0.73 -7.45
N GLY A 500 3.05 -1.32 -7.63
CA GLY A 500 2.78 -2.34 -8.63
C GLY A 500 2.57 -1.85 -10.06
N TYR A 501 2.56 -0.53 -10.31
CA TYR A 501 2.47 -0.04 -11.68
C TYR A 501 3.66 -0.53 -12.51
N ARG A 502 3.39 -1.45 -13.43
CA ARG A 502 4.41 -2.03 -14.30
C ARG A 502 4.44 -1.35 -15.65
N THR A 503 5.13 -0.24 -15.70
CA THR A 503 5.52 0.43 -16.93
C THR A 503 6.95 0.02 -17.30
N PRO A 504 7.44 0.26 -18.52
CA PRO A 504 8.85 0.03 -18.86
C PRO A 504 9.81 0.69 -17.86
N LEU A 505 9.51 1.90 -17.41
CA LEU A 505 10.34 2.65 -16.46
C LEU A 505 10.34 2.06 -15.05
N THR A 506 9.21 1.58 -14.57
CA THR A 506 9.12 0.97 -13.23
C THR A 506 9.68 -0.46 -13.23
N ARG A 507 9.42 -1.25 -14.28
CA ARG A 507 9.95 -2.61 -14.44
C ARG A 507 11.47 -2.67 -14.50
N SER A 508 12.07 -1.77 -15.26
CA SER A 508 13.52 -1.69 -15.36
C SER A 508 14.19 -1.20 -14.08
N GLY A 509 13.41 -0.74 -13.10
CA GLY A 509 13.91 -0.02 -11.93
C GLY A 509 14.49 1.37 -12.28
N ALA A 510 14.36 1.81 -13.54
CA ALA A 510 14.96 3.07 -13.98
C ALA A 510 14.41 4.29 -13.25
N LEU A 511 13.09 4.32 -13.01
CA LEU A 511 12.47 5.38 -12.23
C LEU A 511 12.93 5.35 -10.77
N THR A 512 13.01 4.17 -10.18
CA THR A 512 13.47 3.99 -8.80
C THR A 512 14.93 4.40 -8.65
N ASP A 513 15.81 4.00 -9.57
CA ASP A 513 17.23 4.34 -9.52
C ASP A 513 17.48 5.86 -9.57
N VAL A 514 16.77 6.57 -10.44
CA VAL A 514 16.86 8.03 -10.52
C VAL A 514 16.48 8.69 -9.19
N CYS A 515 15.52 8.11 -8.50
CA CYS A 515 15.06 8.58 -7.21
C CYS A 515 16.00 8.18 -6.05
N THR A 516 16.81 7.11 -6.22
CA THR A 516 17.71 6.58 -5.18
C THR A 516 19.18 6.99 -5.33
N GLN A 517 19.64 7.31 -6.53
CA GLN A 517 21.06 7.60 -6.83
C GLN A 517 21.67 8.80 -6.10
N GLN A 518 20.85 9.64 -5.46
CA GLN A 518 21.34 10.76 -4.66
C GLN A 518 21.31 10.52 -3.14
N GLY A 519 21.32 9.27 -2.70
CA GLY A 519 21.13 8.93 -1.29
C GLY A 519 19.64 8.99 -0.89
N GLN A 520 18.78 9.05 -1.86
CA GLN A 520 17.34 9.15 -1.75
C GLN A 520 16.76 7.74 -1.82
N LYS A 521 16.39 7.20 -0.68
CA LYS A 521 15.95 5.79 -0.61
C LYS A 521 14.63 5.52 -1.36
N GLN A 522 13.76 6.51 -1.50
CA GLN A 522 12.54 6.54 -2.35
C GLN A 522 12.06 7.99 -2.37
N LEU A 523 11.37 8.42 -3.42
CA LEU A 523 10.87 9.79 -3.58
C LEU A 523 10.11 10.35 -2.36
N GLU A 524 9.42 9.47 -1.65
CA GLU A 524 8.58 9.80 -0.50
C GLU A 524 9.29 9.65 0.84
N ILE A 525 10.14 8.63 0.99
CA ILE A 525 10.85 8.31 2.24
C ILE A 525 11.90 9.37 2.52
N GLU A 526 12.60 9.84 1.49
CA GLU A 526 13.58 10.89 1.68
C GLU A 526 12.96 12.19 2.17
N PHE A 527 11.79 12.53 1.65
CA PHE A 527 11.05 13.69 2.12
C PHE A 527 10.84 13.62 3.64
N CYS A 528 10.32 12.50 4.13
CA CYS A 528 10.11 12.32 5.57
C CYS A 528 11.43 12.34 6.37
N SER A 529 12.53 11.81 5.84
CA SER A 529 13.83 11.82 6.52
C SER A 529 14.51 13.20 6.51
N GLN A 530 14.30 13.99 5.47
CA GLN A 530 14.89 15.33 5.32
C GLN A 530 14.12 16.42 6.09
N LEU A 531 12.84 16.23 6.34
CA LEU A 531 12.06 17.13 7.20
C LEU A 531 12.67 17.28 8.60
N GLY A 532 13.46 16.30 9.05
CA GLY A 532 14.07 16.28 10.36
C GLY A 532 15.39 17.06 10.46
N LYS A 533 16.31 16.92 9.51
CA LYS A 533 17.70 17.43 9.64
C LYS A 533 18.09 18.52 8.65
N ASP A 534 17.79 18.34 7.36
CA ASP A 534 18.24 19.27 6.32
C ASP A 534 17.17 20.23 5.84
N ARG A 535 15.95 20.08 6.31
CA ARG A 535 14.81 21.02 6.18
C ARG A 535 14.56 21.54 4.78
N ARG A 536 14.58 20.65 3.79
CA ARG A 536 14.14 21.01 2.46
C ARG A 536 12.61 21.06 2.40
N THR A 537 12.08 22.07 1.74
CA THR A 537 10.64 22.12 1.43
C THR A 537 10.29 21.15 0.31
N ALA A 538 9.01 20.82 0.17
CA ALA A 538 8.51 20.01 -0.93
C ALA A 538 8.98 20.55 -2.30
N LYS A 539 8.89 21.86 -2.50
CA LYS A 539 9.37 22.55 -3.71
C LYS A 539 10.87 22.33 -3.92
N GLN A 540 11.70 22.52 -2.90
CA GLN A 540 13.16 22.32 -2.99
C GLN A 540 13.53 20.87 -3.33
N ILE A 541 12.79 19.89 -2.82
CA ILE A 541 13.03 18.48 -3.13
C ILE A 541 12.72 18.20 -4.61
N MET A 542 11.58 18.69 -5.13
CA MET A 542 11.23 18.53 -6.53
C MET A 542 12.18 19.26 -7.47
N GLU A 543 12.57 20.48 -7.12
CA GLU A 543 13.55 21.27 -7.90
C GLU A 543 14.92 20.58 -7.95
N ALA A 544 15.38 20.01 -6.83
CA ALA A 544 16.64 19.28 -6.78
C ALA A 544 16.61 18.01 -7.64
N LEU A 545 15.50 17.28 -7.60
CA LEU A 545 15.31 16.10 -8.44
C LEU A 545 15.29 16.46 -9.92
N TYR A 546 14.49 17.48 -10.30
CA TYR A 546 14.45 17.97 -11.68
C TYR A 546 15.82 18.47 -12.18
N ALA A 547 16.54 19.23 -11.35
CA ALA A 547 17.88 19.70 -11.67
C ALA A 547 18.86 18.54 -11.91
N ASN A 548 18.74 17.45 -11.14
CA ASN A 548 19.55 16.25 -11.33
C ASN A 548 19.25 15.56 -12.66
N VAL A 549 17.97 15.28 -12.93
CA VAL A 549 17.58 14.55 -14.14
C VAL A 549 17.81 15.34 -15.41
N SER A 550 17.72 16.69 -15.34
CA SER A 550 17.99 17.58 -16.48
C SER A 550 19.45 17.95 -16.68
N ALA A 551 20.34 17.58 -15.75
CA ALA A 551 21.76 17.88 -15.87
C ALA A 551 22.40 17.24 -17.12
N ASN A 552 23.47 17.86 -17.65
CA ASN A 552 24.26 17.34 -18.74
C ASN A 552 23.44 16.94 -19.99
N ASN A 553 22.57 17.85 -20.46
CA ASN A 553 21.67 17.61 -21.59
C ASN A 553 20.75 16.40 -21.37
N ASN A 554 20.12 16.33 -20.20
CA ASN A 554 19.20 15.27 -19.80
C ASN A 554 19.84 13.86 -19.76
N ALA A 555 21.13 13.78 -19.50
CA ALA A 555 21.82 12.48 -19.54
C ALA A 555 21.22 11.43 -18.61
N VAL A 556 20.77 11.84 -17.42
CA VAL A 556 20.12 10.93 -16.46
C VAL A 556 18.77 10.45 -17.03
N TRP A 557 17.95 11.36 -17.54
CA TRP A 557 16.69 11.04 -18.19
C TRP A 557 16.88 10.08 -19.37
N ASN A 558 17.81 10.40 -20.27
CA ASN A 558 18.08 9.57 -21.44
C ASN A 558 18.56 8.17 -21.06
N ASN A 559 19.43 8.05 -20.06
CA ASN A 559 19.87 6.75 -19.54
C ASN A 559 18.70 5.96 -18.91
N MET A 560 17.75 6.63 -18.29
CA MET A 560 16.54 6.02 -17.75
C MET A 560 15.69 5.41 -18.86
N LEU A 561 15.49 6.13 -19.97
CA LEU A 561 14.76 5.64 -21.14
C LEU A 561 15.47 4.44 -21.77
N ILE A 562 16.80 4.52 -21.96
CA ILE A 562 17.62 3.42 -22.50
C ILE A 562 17.50 2.18 -21.60
N LYS A 563 17.62 2.35 -20.27
CA LYS A 563 17.49 1.23 -19.32
C LYS A 563 16.11 0.58 -19.37
N ALA A 564 15.08 1.37 -19.67
CA ALA A 564 13.72 0.89 -19.84
C ALA A 564 13.43 0.26 -21.21
N GLY A 565 14.44 0.19 -22.11
CA GLY A 565 14.25 -0.31 -23.47
C GLY A 565 13.47 0.63 -24.38
N ILE A 566 13.31 1.90 -23.97
CA ILE A 566 12.64 2.94 -24.74
C ILE A 566 13.72 3.59 -25.61
N THR A 567 13.74 3.24 -26.88
CA THR A 567 14.62 3.85 -27.89
C THR A 567 13.80 4.77 -28.77
N ASP A 568 14.36 5.93 -29.13
CA ASP A 568 13.78 6.82 -30.15
C ASP A 568 13.64 6.12 -31.51
#